data_a2ce7e3509e37036076a983e851e08d7
#
_entry.id   a2ce7e3509e37036076a983e851e08d7
#
_cell.length_a   1.000
_cell.length_b   1.000
_cell.length_c   1.000
_cell.angle_alpha   90.00
_cell.angle_beta   90.00
_cell.angle_gamma   90.00
#
_symmetry.space_group_name_H-M   'P 1'
#
loop_
_entity.id
_entity.type
_entity.pdbx_description
1 polymer ?
#
loop_
_entity_poly.entity_id
_entity_poly.type
_entity_poly.pdbx_seq_one_letter_code
_entity_poly.pdbx_strand_id
1 'polypeptide(L)'
;MTSQTTYPIGTPGQPWGAEEKSQWLSRQPRRQRVIARMALPSDAQRIFHGRGGLYPGCEHLVLDAFPPVLVLTSFQPLDDDALAAIGTALSLRWSELAPDQPLNWVYQLRQPAAPAETRLMAGEVPDPHIVTEAGTRYRVQVLRGQNHGLFLDMAEGRRWVHAHVANHPEHRHGIKVLNLFAYTCAFSVVALQAGARHVMNMDMAQGALATGQQNHRLNDLSGASFLAHDIFSSWGKITRGGPYHLIVVDPPSYQKGSFVATKDYARLMRRLPDLLRPGGHVLLCLNAPVMG
;
A
#
# COMPACT_ATOMS: atom_id res chain seq x y z
N MET A 1 -14.25 -42.33 7.44
CA MET A 1 -14.20 -42.44 5.97
C MET A 1 -13.90 -41.04 5.43
N THR A 2 -12.63 -40.72 5.24
CA THR A 2 -12.16 -39.43 4.70
C THR A 2 -12.25 -39.50 3.18
N SER A 3 -13.17 -38.78 2.60
CA SER A 3 -13.32 -38.66 1.15
C SER A 3 -12.14 -37.84 0.63
N GLN A 4 -11.17 -38.49 0.03
CA GLN A 4 -10.14 -37.84 -0.78
C GLN A 4 -10.81 -37.24 -2.01
N THR A 5 -10.86 -35.91 -2.07
CA THR A 5 -11.27 -35.19 -3.26
C THR A 5 -10.09 -35.19 -4.24
N THR A 6 -10.07 -36.18 -5.13
CA THR A 6 -9.13 -36.20 -6.28
C THR A 6 -9.48 -35.05 -7.21
N TYR A 7 -8.55 -34.11 -7.35
CA TYR A 7 -8.63 -33.05 -8.36
C TYR A 7 -8.38 -33.65 -9.73
N PRO A 8 -9.20 -33.42 -10.76
CA PRO A 8 -8.81 -33.74 -12.11
C PRO A 8 -7.66 -32.82 -12.53
N ILE A 9 -6.47 -33.34 -12.51
CA ILE A 9 -5.31 -32.70 -13.13
C ILE A 9 -5.58 -32.82 -14.63
N GLY A 10 -6.02 -31.70 -15.25
CA GLY A 10 -6.04 -31.61 -16.70
C GLY A 10 -4.66 -31.90 -17.25
N THR A 11 -4.59 -32.59 -18.37
CA THR A 11 -3.33 -32.93 -19.04
C THR A 11 -2.51 -31.64 -19.22
N PRO A 12 -1.22 -31.59 -18.81
CA PRO A 12 -0.40 -30.39 -18.96
C PRO A 12 -0.40 -29.95 -20.44
N GLY A 13 -0.87 -28.73 -20.71
CA GLY A 13 -0.84 -28.13 -22.05
C GLY A 13 -2.18 -28.00 -22.77
N GLN A 14 -3.31 -28.49 -22.25
CA GLN A 14 -4.61 -28.22 -22.86
C GLN A 14 -5.37 -27.14 -22.06
N PRO A 15 -5.81 -26.03 -22.70
CA PRO A 15 -6.64 -25.02 -22.03
C PRO A 15 -8.02 -25.60 -21.69
N TRP A 16 -8.47 -25.36 -20.47
CA TRP A 16 -9.80 -25.76 -20.01
C TRP A 16 -10.89 -25.08 -20.84
N GLY A 17 -11.93 -25.83 -21.18
CA GLY A 17 -13.12 -25.25 -21.81
C GLY A 17 -13.86 -24.26 -20.88
N ALA A 18 -14.60 -23.31 -21.44
CA ALA A 18 -15.32 -22.30 -20.68
C ALA A 18 -16.28 -22.91 -19.63
N GLU A 19 -16.89 -24.04 -19.96
CA GLU A 19 -17.85 -24.75 -19.11
C GLU A 19 -17.16 -25.47 -17.94
N GLU A 20 -16.03 -26.11 -18.17
CA GLU A 20 -15.19 -26.75 -17.14
C GLU A 20 -14.64 -25.73 -16.14
N LYS A 21 -14.21 -24.55 -16.64
CA LYS A 21 -13.79 -23.43 -15.80
C LYS A 21 -14.93 -22.91 -14.93
N SER A 22 -16.12 -22.74 -15.51
CA SER A 22 -17.29 -22.26 -14.77
C SER A 22 -17.72 -23.22 -13.68
N GLN A 23 -17.75 -24.53 -13.97
CA GLN A 23 -18.08 -25.58 -13.01
C GLN A 23 -17.01 -25.67 -11.90
N TRP A 24 -15.71 -25.58 -12.24
CA TRP A 24 -14.64 -25.58 -11.26
C TRP A 24 -14.75 -24.36 -10.34
N LEU A 25 -14.93 -23.15 -10.88
CA LEU A 25 -15.07 -21.91 -10.13
C LEU A 25 -16.29 -21.92 -9.19
N SER A 26 -17.42 -22.54 -9.59
CA SER A 26 -18.61 -22.62 -8.75
C SER A 26 -18.41 -23.45 -7.49
N ARG A 27 -17.50 -24.44 -7.55
CA ARG A 27 -17.15 -25.34 -6.45
C ARG A 27 -16.05 -24.82 -5.55
N GLN A 28 -15.37 -23.72 -5.96
CA GLN A 28 -14.23 -23.20 -5.22
C GLN A 28 -14.65 -22.26 -4.05
N PRO A 29 -13.84 -22.20 -2.98
CA PRO A 29 -13.99 -21.18 -1.94
C PRO A 29 -14.03 -19.77 -2.53
N ARG A 30 -14.73 -18.83 -1.88
CA ARG A 30 -14.94 -17.46 -2.37
C ARG A 30 -13.63 -16.73 -2.76
N ARG A 31 -12.52 -17.04 -2.06
CA ARG A 31 -11.18 -16.50 -2.36
C ARG A 31 -10.71 -16.76 -3.79
N GLN A 32 -10.96 -17.96 -4.33
CA GLN A 32 -10.55 -18.32 -5.69
C GLN A 32 -11.44 -17.68 -6.75
N ARG A 33 -12.73 -17.46 -6.43
CA ARG A 33 -13.65 -16.72 -7.32
C ARG A 33 -13.25 -15.26 -7.51
N VAL A 34 -12.64 -14.63 -6.53
CA VAL A 34 -12.10 -13.27 -6.65
C VAL A 34 -10.90 -13.25 -7.57
N ILE A 35 -9.96 -14.20 -7.39
CA ILE A 35 -8.79 -14.35 -8.26
C ILE A 35 -9.22 -14.53 -9.73
N ALA A 36 -10.22 -15.36 -9.98
CA ALA A 36 -10.71 -15.60 -11.33
C ALA A 36 -11.29 -14.37 -12.04
N ARG A 37 -11.65 -13.33 -11.30
CA ARG A 37 -12.16 -12.05 -11.85
C ARG A 37 -11.10 -10.95 -11.89
N MET A 38 -9.89 -11.23 -11.44
CA MET A 38 -8.80 -10.27 -11.46
C MET A 38 -8.51 -9.83 -12.91
N ALA A 39 -8.32 -8.53 -13.12
CA ALA A 39 -7.75 -7.99 -14.35
C ALA A 39 -6.22 -7.99 -14.26
N LEU A 40 -5.51 -7.89 -15.39
CA LEU A 40 -4.06 -7.73 -15.37
C LEU A 40 -3.72 -6.38 -14.75
N PRO A 41 -3.00 -6.37 -13.60
CA PRO A 41 -2.64 -5.11 -12.96
C PRO A 41 -1.48 -4.44 -13.70
N SER A 42 -1.70 -3.21 -14.16
CA SER A 42 -0.64 -2.35 -14.73
C SER A 42 0.01 -1.47 -13.67
N ASP A 43 -0.74 -1.12 -12.63
CA ASP A 43 -0.33 -0.27 -11.51
C ASP A 43 -0.32 -1.02 -10.19
N ALA A 44 0.41 -0.48 -9.22
CA ALA A 44 0.33 -0.92 -7.84
C ALA A 44 -1.09 -0.66 -7.31
N GLN A 45 -1.78 -1.73 -6.91
CA GLN A 45 -3.17 -1.64 -6.48
C GLN A 45 -3.59 -2.81 -5.58
N ARG A 46 -4.60 -2.57 -4.76
CA ARG A 46 -5.25 -3.63 -4.01
C ARG A 46 -6.24 -4.36 -4.90
N ILE A 47 -6.02 -5.67 -5.08
CA ILE A 47 -6.89 -6.53 -5.87
C ILE A 47 -8.03 -7.05 -5.02
N PHE A 48 -7.73 -7.46 -3.78
CA PHE A 48 -8.70 -8.06 -2.89
C PHE A 48 -8.45 -7.65 -1.44
N HIS A 49 -9.52 -7.33 -0.73
CA HIS A 49 -9.52 -6.97 0.68
C HIS A 49 -10.61 -7.70 1.44
N GLY A 50 -10.24 -8.78 2.12
CA GLY A 50 -11.19 -9.58 2.90
C GLY A 50 -11.61 -8.93 4.23
N ARG A 51 -10.73 -8.12 4.82
CA ARG A 51 -10.91 -7.51 6.16
C ARG A 51 -12.13 -6.59 6.30
N GLY A 52 -12.71 -6.14 5.20
CA GLY A 52 -13.93 -5.32 5.21
C GLY A 52 -15.23 -6.09 5.45
N GLY A 53 -15.18 -7.39 5.73
CA GLY A 53 -16.36 -8.24 6.03
C GLY A 53 -17.25 -8.57 4.83
N LEU A 54 -16.96 -8.06 3.64
CA LEU A 54 -17.75 -8.34 2.42
C LEU A 54 -17.59 -9.78 1.90
N TYR A 55 -16.57 -10.48 2.38
CA TYR A 55 -16.18 -11.82 1.92
C TYR A 55 -16.05 -12.79 3.10
N PRO A 56 -17.17 -13.32 3.64
CA PRO A 56 -17.16 -14.25 4.77
C PRO A 56 -16.20 -15.43 4.56
N GLY A 57 -15.34 -15.68 5.55
CA GLY A 57 -14.29 -16.70 5.51
C GLY A 57 -12.98 -16.25 4.84
N CYS A 58 -12.88 -14.99 4.41
CA CYS A 58 -11.68 -14.40 3.81
C CYS A 58 -11.18 -13.16 4.56
N GLU A 59 -11.69 -12.90 5.76
CA GLU A 59 -11.41 -11.68 6.54
C GLU A 59 -9.93 -11.53 6.89
N HIS A 60 -9.21 -12.63 6.89
CA HIS A 60 -7.78 -12.68 7.18
C HIS A 60 -6.90 -12.48 5.93
N LEU A 61 -7.47 -12.27 4.73
CA LEU A 61 -6.73 -12.23 3.47
C LEU A 61 -6.77 -10.86 2.80
N VAL A 62 -5.62 -10.49 2.22
CA VAL A 62 -5.47 -9.34 1.32
C VAL A 62 -4.60 -9.78 0.15
N LEU A 63 -4.99 -9.45 -1.08
CA LEU A 63 -4.20 -9.64 -2.29
C LEU A 63 -3.90 -8.27 -2.90
N ASP A 64 -2.63 -7.93 -2.93
CA ASP A 64 -2.11 -6.69 -3.49
C ASP A 64 -1.27 -6.98 -4.73
N ALA A 65 -1.32 -6.09 -5.72
CA ALA A 65 -0.42 -6.09 -6.86
C ALA A 65 0.66 -5.03 -6.69
N PHE A 66 1.89 -5.43 -6.84
CA PHE A 66 3.07 -4.60 -7.03
C PHE A 66 3.75 -5.07 -8.33
N PRO A 67 3.23 -4.71 -9.51
CA PRO A 67 3.68 -5.33 -10.76
C PRO A 67 5.22 -5.36 -10.90
N PRO A 68 5.79 -6.47 -11.38
CA PRO A 68 5.13 -7.68 -11.88
C PRO A 68 4.82 -8.74 -10.81
N VAL A 69 4.76 -8.37 -9.53
CA VAL A 69 4.61 -9.30 -8.39
C VAL A 69 3.25 -9.15 -7.73
N LEU A 70 2.60 -10.26 -7.43
CA LEU A 70 1.41 -10.33 -6.57
C LEU A 70 1.83 -10.66 -5.13
N VAL A 71 1.22 -10.02 -4.15
CA VAL A 71 1.48 -10.26 -2.73
C VAL A 71 0.20 -10.68 -2.02
N LEU A 72 0.14 -11.92 -1.60
CA LEU A 72 -0.90 -12.43 -0.72
C LEU A 72 -0.48 -12.24 0.74
N THR A 73 -1.17 -11.38 1.46
CA THR A 73 -0.99 -11.21 2.90
C THR A 73 -2.09 -11.95 3.64
N SER A 74 -1.71 -12.78 4.62
CA SER A 74 -2.63 -13.40 5.56
C SER A 74 -2.33 -12.95 6.99
N PHE A 75 -3.40 -12.73 7.78
CA PHE A 75 -3.33 -12.40 9.20
C PHE A 75 -3.58 -13.61 10.11
N GLN A 76 -3.75 -14.78 9.50
CA GLN A 76 -3.82 -16.10 10.13
C GLN A 76 -3.00 -17.09 9.30
N PRO A 77 -2.39 -18.09 9.91
CA PRO A 77 -1.68 -19.12 9.16
C PRO A 77 -2.57 -19.79 8.12
N LEU A 78 -2.04 -20.04 6.94
CA LEU A 78 -2.63 -20.89 5.93
C LEU A 78 -1.85 -22.20 5.87
N ASP A 79 -2.56 -23.32 5.75
CA ASP A 79 -1.94 -24.60 5.48
C ASP A 79 -1.41 -24.69 4.04
N ASP A 80 -0.56 -25.66 3.79
CA ASP A 80 0.08 -25.82 2.48
C ASP A 80 -0.95 -26.16 1.38
N ASP A 81 -2.01 -26.87 1.70
CA ASP A 81 -3.11 -27.19 0.77
C ASP A 81 -3.85 -25.93 0.33
N ALA A 82 -4.15 -25.04 1.28
CA ALA A 82 -4.77 -23.75 0.98
C ALA A 82 -3.87 -22.88 0.11
N LEU A 83 -2.57 -22.84 0.41
CA LEU A 83 -1.58 -22.09 -0.39
C LEU A 83 -1.43 -22.69 -1.79
N ALA A 84 -1.37 -24.01 -1.93
CA ALA A 84 -1.31 -24.69 -3.22
C ALA A 84 -2.57 -24.40 -4.07
N ALA A 85 -3.75 -24.43 -3.45
CA ALA A 85 -5.02 -24.12 -4.13
C ALA A 85 -5.09 -22.66 -4.59
N ILE A 86 -4.57 -21.69 -3.79
CA ILE A 86 -4.46 -20.29 -4.19
C ILE A 86 -3.46 -20.14 -5.34
N GLY A 87 -2.28 -20.78 -5.23
CA GLY A 87 -1.27 -20.76 -6.27
C GLY A 87 -1.78 -21.29 -7.61
N THR A 88 -2.53 -22.40 -7.58
CA THR A 88 -3.20 -22.94 -8.77
C THR A 88 -4.19 -21.93 -9.38
N ALA A 89 -5.03 -21.30 -8.56
CA ALA A 89 -5.98 -20.30 -9.04
C ALA A 89 -5.28 -19.07 -9.64
N LEU A 90 -4.19 -18.60 -9.02
CA LEU A 90 -3.37 -17.49 -9.55
C LEU A 90 -2.72 -17.89 -10.88
N SER A 91 -2.14 -19.08 -10.99
CA SER A 91 -1.48 -19.57 -12.20
C SER A 91 -2.46 -19.71 -13.37
N LEU A 92 -3.64 -20.28 -13.12
CA LEU A 92 -4.70 -20.39 -14.13
C LEU A 92 -5.15 -19.01 -14.64
N ARG A 93 -5.37 -18.08 -13.71
CA ARG A 93 -5.80 -16.73 -14.10
C ARG A 93 -4.70 -15.97 -14.79
N TRP A 94 -3.45 -16.08 -14.31
CA TRP A 94 -2.32 -15.39 -14.91
C TRP A 94 -2.04 -15.87 -16.34
N SER A 95 -2.12 -17.17 -16.62
CA SER A 95 -1.96 -17.70 -17.96
C SER A 95 -3.02 -17.21 -18.95
N GLU A 96 -4.18 -16.77 -18.48
CA GLU A 96 -5.21 -16.13 -19.32
C GLU A 96 -4.90 -14.64 -19.59
N LEU A 97 -4.39 -13.94 -18.56
CA LEU A 97 -4.17 -12.50 -18.62
C LEU A 97 -2.84 -12.12 -19.27
N ALA A 98 -1.82 -12.93 -19.06
CA ALA A 98 -0.44 -12.68 -19.50
C ALA A 98 0.26 -14.00 -19.86
N PRO A 99 -0.15 -14.70 -20.96
CA PRO A 99 0.33 -16.03 -21.30
C PRO A 99 1.85 -16.10 -21.51
N ASP A 100 2.45 -15.00 -21.94
CA ASP A 100 3.89 -14.91 -22.23
C ASP A 100 4.74 -14.40 -21.05
N GLN A 101 4.12 -14.19 -19.86
CA GLN A 101 4.81 -13.68 -18.68
C GLN A 101 4.74 -14.68 -17.52
N PRO A 102 5.85 -14.87 -16.78
CA PRO A 102 5.83 -15.71 -15.59
C PRO A 102 4.95 -15.09 -14.50
N LEU A 103 4.25 -15.93 -13.76
CA LEU A 103 3.60 -15.53 -12.52
C LEU A 103 4.65 -15.33 -11.44
N ASN A 104 4.73 -14.14 -10.90
CA ASN A 104 5.54 -13.84 -9.72
C ASN A 104 4.61 -13.58 -8.55
N TRP A 105 4.72 -14.35 -7.47
CA TRP A 105 3.92 -14.06 -6.29
C TRP A 105 4.61 -14.46 -4.98
N VAL A 106 4.27 -13.68 -3.96
CA VAL A 106 4.82 -13.74 -2.62
C VAL A 106 3.67 -13.99 -1.63
N TYR A 107 3.89 -14.86 -0.67
CA TYR A 107 3.04 -15.03 0.50
C TYR A 107 3.67 -14.36 1.71
N GLN A 108 2.88 -13.56 2.43
CA GLN A 108 3.29 -12.95 3.68
C GLN A 108 2.30 -13.26 4.80
N LEU A 109 2.80 -13.87 5.88
CA LEU A 109 2.05 -14.06 7.12
C LEU A 109 2.37 -12.91 8.08
N ARG A 110 1.33 -12.21 8.54
CA ARG A 110 1.44 -11.14 9.55
C ARG A 110 0.64 -11.53 10.79
N GLN A 111 1.36 -11.83 11.88
CA GLN A 111 0.75 -12.15 13.16
C GLN A 111 1.03 -11.05 14.18
N PRO A 112 0.12 -10.81 15.16
CA PRO A 112 0.39 -9.91 16.26
C PRO A 112 1.65 -10.34 17.04
N ALA A 113 2.50 -9.39 17.37
CA ALA A 113 3.72 -9.58 18.16
C ALA A 113 4.80 -10.52 17.56
N ALA A 114 4.68 -10.92 16.30
CA ALA A 114 5.69 -11.69 15.59
C ALA A 114 6.22 -10.92 14.36
N PRO A 115 7.48 -11.10 13.96
CA PRO A 115 7.96 -10.63 12.66
C PRO A 115 7.12 -11.22 11.52
N ALA A 116 6.92 -10.45 10.46
CA ALA A 116 6.25 -10.99 9.28
C ALA A 116 7.11 -12.08 8.62
N GLU A 117 6.49 -13.20 8.32
CA GLU A 117 7.12 -14.28 7.55
C GLU A 117 6.78 -14.07 6.09
N THR A 118 7.79 -14.08 5.23
CA THR A 118 7.62 -13.86 3.78
C THR A 118 8.25 -14.99 3.00
N ARG A 119 7.50 -15.55 2.05
CA ARG A 119 7.94 -16.62 1.16
C ARG A 119 7.69 -16.26 -0.30
N LEU A 120 8.72 -16.38 -1.15
CA LEU A 120 8.53 -16.35 -2.60
C LEU A 120 7.91 -17.69 -3.01
N MET A 121 6.74 -17.65 -3.60
CA MET A 121 5.96 -18.84 -3.94
C MET A 121 6.14 -19.26 -5.38
N ALA A 122 6.31 -18.30 -6.31
CA ALA A 122 6.64 -18.55 -7.71
C ALA A 122 7.33 -17.34 -8.34
N GLY A 123 8.12 -17.60 -9.37
CA GLY A 123 8.79 -16.59 -10.18
C GLY A 123 9.92 -15.87 -9.44
N GLU A 124 10.07 -14.59 -9.72
CA GLU A 124 11.12 -13.73 -9.17
C GLU A 124 10.59 -12.37 -8.74
N VAL A 125 11.35 -11.66 -7.91
CA VAL A 125 11.07 -10.28 -7.51
C VAL A 125 12.19 -9.40 -8.04
N PRO A 126 11.89 -8.35 -8.82
CA PRO A 126 12.91 -7.42 -9.32
C PRO A 126 13.69 -6.73 -8.20
N ASP A 127 14.97 -6.44 -8.43
CA ASP A 127 15.77 -5.60 -7.55
C ASP A 127 16.62 -4.63 -8.39
N PRO A 128 16.34 -3.31 -8.36
CA PRO A 128 15.29 -2.66 -7.57
C PRO A 128 13.87 -2.95 -8.08
N HIS A 129 12.92 -3.15 -7.16
CA HIS A 129 11.51 -3.28 -7.51
C HIS A 129 10.85 -1.91 -7.54
N ILE A 130 10.50 -1.45 -8.73
CA ILE A 130 9.85 -0.16 -8.97
C ILE A 130 8.48 -0.42 -9.56
N VAL A 131 7.47 0.19 -8.96
CA VAL A 131 6.08 0.11 -9.39
C VAL A 131 5.56 1.49 -9.78
N THR A 132 4.44 1.52 -10.52
CA THR A 132 3.71 2.74 -10.81
C THR A 132 2.37 2.78 -10.08
N GLU A 133 1.90 3.96 -9.77
CA GLU A 133 0.53 4.27 -9.37
C GLU A 133 0.13 5.58 -10.03
N ALA A 134 -0.85 5.53 -10.93
CA ALA A 134 -1.27 6.70 -11.70
C ALA A 134 -0.12 7.47 -12.37
N GLY A 135 0.84 6.75 -12.96
CA GLY A 135 2.01 7.30 -13.62
C GLY A 135 3.16 7.71 -12.69
N THR A 136 2.98 7.68 -11.38
CA THR A 136 4.01 7.98 -10.38
C THR A 136 4.82 6.74 -10.03
N ARG A 137 6.14 6.84 -10.01
CA ARG A 137 7.04 5.72 -9.74
C ARG A 137 7.41 5.64 -8.25
N TYR A 138 7.37 4.42 -7.69
CA TYR A 138 7.71 4.15 -6.31
C TYR A 138 8.62 2.94 -6.19
N ARG A 139 9.63 3.03 -5.34
CA ARG A 139 10.42 1.88 -4.94
C ARG A 139 9.68 1.11 -3.85
N VAL A 140 9.52 -0.19 -4.07
CA VAL A 140 8.88 -1.11 -3.13
C VAL A 140 9.81 -2.26 -2.77
N GLN A 141 9.48 -2.98 -1.70
CA GLN A 141 10.22 -4.14 -1.23
C GLN A 141 9.26 -5.16 -0.65
N VAL A 142 8.97 -6.21 -1.41
CA VAL A 142 7.93 -7.19 -1.06
C VAL A 142 8.45 -8.44 -0.35
N LEU A 143 9.78 -8.65 -0.34
CA LEU A 143 10.39 -9.82 0.29
C LEU A 143 10.84 -9.59 1.74
N ARG A 144 10.85 -8.33 2.21
CA ARG A 144 11.38 -8.00 3.54
C ARG A 144 10.47 -7.04 4.27
N GLY A 145 10.44 -7.19 5.59
CA GLY A 145 9.68 -6.32 6.46
C GLY A 145 8.17 -6.53 6.36
N GLN A 146 7.45 -5.79 7.18
CA GLN A 146 5.99 -5.88 7.25
C GLN A 146 5.30 -4.99 6.19
N ASN A 147 5.89 -3.85 5.89
CA ASN A 147 5.35 -2.86 4.96
C ASN A 147 6.19 -2.86 3.67
N HIS A 148 5.53 -2.72 2.54
CA HIS A 148 6.15 -2.88 1.22
C HIS A 148 6.68 -1.58 0.60
N GLY A 149 6.60 -0.46 1.29
CA GLY A 149 7.08 0.84 0.80
C GLY A 149 6.01 1.72 0.16
N LEU A 150 4.83 1.20 -0.14
CA LEU A 150 3.68 1.95 -0.62
C LEU A 150 2.40 1.38 0.03
N PHE A 151 1.62 2.24 0.69
CA PHE A 151 0.32 1.88 1.26
C PHE A 151 -0.76 2.07 0.20
N LEU A 152 -1.28 0.96 -0.35
CA LEU A 152 -2.23 0.97 -1.46
C LEU A 152 -3.62 1.48 -1.07
N ASP A 153 -4.00 1.34 0.19
CA ASP A 153 -5.24 1.87 0.77
C ASP A 153 -5.28 3.42 0.81
N MET A 154 -4.11 4.06 0.71
CA MET A 154 -4.00 5.51 0.66
C MET A 154 -3.98 6.11 -0.76
N ALA A 155 -4.24 5.31 -1.80
CA ALA A 155 -4.25 5.77 -3.20
C ALA A 155 -5.24 6.94 -3.42
N GLU A 156 -6.45 6.87 -2.85
CA GLU A 156 -7.44 7.97 -2.93
C GLU A 156 -6.95 9.22 -2.22
N GLY A 157 -6.33 9.07 -1.05
CA GLY A 157 -5.72 10.20 -0.34
C GLY A 157 -4.64 10.88 -1.17
N ARG A 158 -3.80 10.12 -1.88
CA ARG A 158 -2.78 10.66 -2.79
C ARG A 158 -3.41 11.39 -3.99
N ARG A 159 -4.46 10.81 -4.60
CA ARG A 159 -5.21 11.49 -5.67
C ARG A 159 -5.81 12.81 -5.20
N TRP A 160 -6.39 12.81 -4.01
CA TRP A 160 -6.95 14.02 -3.41
C TRP A 160 -5.86 15.08 -3.17
N VAL A 161 -4.70 14.71 -2.60
CA VAL A 161 -3.58 15.65 -2.40
C VAL A 161 -3.11 16.25 -3.71
N HIS A 162 -2.92 15.41 -4.75
CA HIS A 162 -2.56 15.88 -6.08
C HIS A 162 -3.57 16.90 -6.61
N ALA A 163 -4.85 16.55 -6.62
CA ALA A 163 -5.91 17.42 -7.13
C ALA A 163 -6.03 18.71 -6.31
N HIS A 164 -5.92 18.62 -4.98
CA HIS A 164 -5.99 19.78 -4.08
C HIS A 164 -4.86 20.76 -4.35
N VAL A 165 -3.62 20.29 -4.51
CA VAL A 165 -2.47 21.16 -4.81
C VAL A 165 -2.59 21.74 -6.22
N ALA A 166 -2.92 20.94 -7.23
CA ALA A 166 -3.03 21.39 -8.63
C ALA A 166 -4.11 22.48 -8.82
N ASN A 167 -5.22 22.38 -8.09
CA ASN A 167 -6.35 23.31 -8.20
C ASN A 167 -6.34 24.40 -7.11
N HIS A 168 -5.30 24.53 -6.32
CA HIS A 168 -5.25 25.49 -5.23
C HIS A 168 -5.23 26.94 -5.78
N PRO A 169 -6.04 27.87 -5.22
CA PRO A 169 -6.06 29.26 -5.70
C PRO A 169 -4.70 29.96 -5.72
N GLU A 170 -3.85 29.59 -4.78
CA GLU A 170 -2.49 30.14 -4.65
C GLU A 170 -1.41 29.27 -5.34
N HIS A 171 -1.78 28.34 -6.20
CA HIS A 171 -0.85 27.45 -6.90
C HIS A 171 0.32 28.21 -7.54
N ARG A 172 0.04 29.36 -8.20
CA ARG A 172 1.05 30.21 -8.84
C ARG A 172 2.00 30.91 -7.86
N HIS A 173 1.63 31.05 -6.60
CA HIS A 173 2.44 31.69 -5.56
C HIS A 173 3.30 30.70 -4.78
N GLY A 174 3.10 29.42 -5.04
CA GLY A 174 3.88 28.34 -4.49
C GLY A 174 3.33 27.75 -3.19
N ILE A 175 2.74 26.56 -3.33
CA ILE A 175 2.14 25.80 -2.25
C ILE A 175 3.22 25.17 -1.37
N LYS A 176 3.10 25.35 -0.05
CA LYS A 176 3.91 24.66 0.95
C LYS A 176 3.09 23.56 1.61
N VAL A 177 3.65 22.35 1.66
CA VAL A 177 3.01 21.19 2.27
C VAL A 177 3.86 20.66 3.42
N LEU A 178 3.20 20.26 4.50
CA LEU A 178 3.81 19.51 5.61
C LEU A 178 3.27 18.08 5.56
N ASN A 179 4.17 17.11 5.47
CA ASN A 179 3.86 15.69 5.46
C ASN A 179 4.40 15.03 6.73
N LEU A 180 3.51 14.79 7.68
CA LEU A 180 3.81 14.19 8.97
C LEU A 180 3.57 12.67 8.93
N PHE A 181 4.44 11.89 9.58
CA PHE A 181 4.50 10.43 9.49
C PHE A 181 4.73 10.01 8.02
N ALA A 182 5.73 10.66 7.41
CA ALA A 182 5.90 10.69 5.96
C ALA A 182 6.24 9.33 5.34
N TYR A 183 6.75 8.37 6.14
CA TYR A 183 7.20 7.05 5.68
C TYR A 183 8.09 7.17 4.44
N THR A 184 7.74 6.56 3.31
CA THR A 184 8.46 6.64 2.03
C THR A 184 8.07 7.86 1.19
N CYS A 185 7.39 8.83 1.79
CA CYS A 185 7.04 10.14 1.25
C CYS A 185 6.12 10.12 0.02
N ALA A 186 5.24 9.11 -0.12
CA ALA A 186 4.37 9.01 -1.28
C ALA A 186 3.43 10.23 -1.45
N PHE A 187 2.91 10.80 -0.37
CA PHE A 187 2.14 12.06 -0.42
C PHE A 187 2.96 13.25 -0.88
N SER A 188 4.25 13.32 -0.49
CA SER A 188 5.17 14.37 -0.92
C SER A 188 5.42 14.31 -2.42
N VAL A 189 5.62 13.11 -2.95
CA VAL A 189 5.85 12.90 -4.39
C VAL A 189 4.68 13.45 -5.21
N VAL A 190 3.45 13.06 -4.88
CA VAL A 190 2.26 13.53 -5.63
C VAL A 190 2.00 15.02 -5.43
N ALA A 191 2.30 15.59 -4.27
CA ALA A 191 2.16 17.03 -4.03
C ALA A 191 3.14 17.84 -4.90
N LEU A 192 4.40 17.40 -5.02
CA LEU A 192 5.39 18.06 -5.87
C LEU A 192 5.08 17.89 -7.36
N GLN A 193 4.62 16.72 -7.80
CA GLN A 193 4.14 16.51 -9.17
C GLN A 193 2.98 17.45 -9.52
N ALA A 194 2.10 17.73 -8.54
CA ALA A 194 1.01 18.68 -8.69
C ALA A 194 1.44 20.14 -8.64
N GLY A 195 2.73 20.43 -8.50
CA GLY A 195 3.29 21.79 -8.51
C GLY A 195 3.44 22.43 -7.13
N ALA A 196 3.45 21.68 -6.04
CA ALA A 196 3.86 22.23 -4.76
C ALA A 196 5.29 22.78 -4.85
N ARG A 197 5.49 23.97 -4.29
CA ARG A 197 6.84 24.59 -4.24
C ARG A 197 7.78 23.88 -3.29
N HIS A 198 7.24 23.43 -2.17
CA HIS A 198 8.04 22.79 -1.13
C HIS A 198 7.21 21.83 -0.29
N VAL A 199 7.74 20.65 -0.01
CA VAL A 199 7.18 19.70 0.94
C VAL A 199 8.22 19.39 2.02
N MET A 200 7.83 19.61 3.28
CA MET A 200 8.61 19.16 4.44
C MET A 200 8.09 17.77 4.86
N ASN A 201 8.95 16.78 4.75
CA ASN A 201 8.67 15.41 5.19
C ASN A 201 9.29 15.15 6.56
N MET A 202 8.49 14.64 7.48
CA MET A 202 8.95 14.29 8.82
C MET A 202 8.51 12.87 9.18
N ASP A 203 9.49 12.07 9.58
CA ASP A 203 9.31 10.70 10.06
C ASP A 203 10.47 10.34 10.99
N MET A 204 10.27 9.43 11.94
CA MET A 204 11.35 8.93 12.79
C MET A 204 12.24 7.91 12.07
N ALA A 205 11.69 7.20 11.09
CA ALA A 205 12.35 6.12 10.37
C ALA A 205 13.26 6.67 9.26
N GLN A 206 14.54 6.88 9.56
CA GLN A 206 15.54 7.36 8.60
C GLN A 206 15.61 6.51 7.32
N GLY A 207 15.48 5.18 7.43
CA GLY A 207 15.47 4.27 6.27
C GLY A 207 14.26 4.48 5.36
N ALA A 208 13.08 4.78 5.92
CA ALA A 208 11.89 5.11 5.15
C ALA A 208 12.07 6.44 4.40
N LEU A 209 12.60 7.48 5.06
CA LEU A 209 12.91 8.76 4.41
C LEU A 209 13.98 8.62 3.32
N ALA A 210 14.97 7.72 3.49
CA ALA A 210 15.96 7.43 2.44
C ALA A 210 15.29 6.82 1.19
N THR A 211 14.32 5.91 1.37
CA THR A 211 13.47 5.42 0.28
C THR A 211 12.63 6.56 -0.31
N GLY A 212 12.10 7.44 0.52
CA GLY A 212 11.39 8.65 0.09
C GLY A 212 12.24 9.54 -0.81
N GLN A 213 13.52 9.77 -0.48
CA GLN A 213 14.45 10.50 -1.34
C GLN A 213 14.66 9.82 -2.70
N GLN A 214 14.72 8.47 -2.72
CA GLN A 214 14.79 7.71 -3.96
C GLN A 214 13.52 7.88 -4.79
N ASN A 215 12.33 7.84 -4.17
CA ASN A 215 11.06 8.08 -4.84
C ASN A 215 10.99 9.45 -5.50
N HIS A 216 11.53 10.50 -4.85
CA HIS A 216 11.62 11.83 -5.47
C HIS A 216 12.55 11.82 -6.69
N ARG A 217 13.73 11.18 -6.60
CA ARG A 217 14.66 11.05 -7.74
C ARG A 217 14.07 10.26 -8.91
N LEU A 218 13.33 9.17 -8.62
CA LEU A 218 12.66 8.38 -9.65
C LEU A 218 11.66 9.18 -10.48
N ASN A 219 11.14 10.27 -9.91
CA ASN A 219 10.14 11.14 -10.55
C ASN A 219 10.72 12.52 -10.93
N ASP A 220 12.04 12.69 -10.88
CA ASP A 220 12.74 13.92 -11.24
C ASP A 220 12.26 15.15 -10.44
N LEU A 221 11.93 14.97 -9.16
CA LEU A 221 11.34 15.98 -8.29
C LEU A 221 12.39 16.65 -7.40
N SER A 222 12.25 17.95 -7.26
CA SER A 222 12.98 18.81 -6.31
C SER A 222 12.00 19.53 -5.37
N GLY A 223 12.50 20.22 -4.34
CA GLY A 223 11.66 20.99 -3.43
C GLY A 223 11.18 20.19 -2.20
N ALA A 224 11.75 19.04 -1.92
CA ALA A 224 11.48 18.28 -0.70
C ALA A 224 12.59 18.46 0.35
N SER A 225 12.22 18.56 1.61
CA SER A 225 13.11 18.37 2.76
C SER A 225 12.71 17.14 3.57
N PHE A 226 13.71 16.49 4.19
CA PHE A 226 13.54 15.23 4.89
C PHE A 226 14.13 15.34 6.29
N LEU A 227 13.32 15.18 7.32
CA LEU A 227 13.69 15.31 8.71
C LEU A 227 13.43 14.02 9.47
N ALA A 228 14.50 13.30 9.81
CA ALA A 228 14.43 12.07 10.60
C ALA A 228 14.32 12.41 12.10
N HIS A 229 13.15 12.91 12.52
CA HIS A 229 12.91 13.40 13.87
C HIS A 229 11.53 12.98 14.39
N ASP A 230 11.45 12.88 15.72
CA ASP A 230 10.15 12.82 16.39
C ASP A 230 9.41 14.16 16.25
N ILE A 231 8.16 14.09 15.81
CA ILE A 231 7.30 15.25 15.54
C ILE A 231 7.08 16.06 16.84
N PHE A 232 6.81 15.38 17.94
CA PHE A 232 6.48 16.02 19.21
C PHE A 232 7.64 16.78 19.88
N SER A 233 8.87 16.43 19.54
CA SER A 233 10.07 17.13 19.98
C SER A 233 10.58 18.18 18.98
N SER A 234 9.95 18.29 17.81
CA SER A 234 10.47 19.08 16.69
C SER A 234 9.60 20.26 16.26
N TRP A 235 8.64 20.68 17.10
CA TRP A 235 7.72 21.78 16.75
C TRP A 235 8.42 23.06 16.28
N GLY A 236 9.54 23.43 16.89
CA GLY A 236 10.29 24.60 16.47
C GLY A 236 10.82 24.54 15.04
N LYS A 237 11.19 23.34 14.55
CA LYS A 237 11.60 23.14 13.16
C LYS A 237 10.38 23.20 12.22
N ILE A 238 9.28 22.56 12.62
CA ILE A 238 8.02 22.55 11.86
C ILE A 238 7.48 23.96 11.70
N THR A 239 7.40 24.73 12.78
CA THR A 239 6.90 26.11 12.77
C THR A 239 7.76 27.02 11.88
N ARG A 240 9.08 26.90 11.93
CA ARG A 240 9.98 27.68 11.05
C ARG A 240 9.81 27.39 9.56
N GLY A 241 9.37 26.17 9.19
CA GLY A 241 9.09 25.80 7.81
C GLY A 241 7.76 26.35 7.28
N GLY A 242 6.85 26.68 8.18
CA GLY A 242 5.49 27.17 7.85
C GLY A 242 5.41 28.64 7.46
N PRO A 243 4.20 29.23 7.43
CA PRO A 243 2.93 28.51 7.49
C PRO A 243 2.64 27.65 6.26
N TYR A 244 1.84 26.58 6.44
CA TYR A 244 1.54 25.60 5.41
C TYR A 244 0.15 25.78 4.80
N HIS A 245 0.01 25.47 3.52
CA HIS A 245 -1.23 25.44 2.78
C HIS A 245 -1.99 24.12 3.00
N LEU A 246 -1.23 23.03 3.11
CA LEU A 246 -1.74 21.71 3.34
C LEU A 246 -0.86 20.99 4.37
N ILE A 247 -1.50 20.33 5.32
CA ILE A 247 -0.82 19.41 6.25
C ILE A 247 -1.43 18.02 6.07
N VAL A 248 -0.60 17.04 5.76
CA VAL A 248 -0.98 15.61 5.72
C VAL A 248 -0.55 14.99 7.05
N VAL A 249 -1.46 14.28 7.67
CA VAL A 249 -1.27 13.61 8.97
C VAL A 249 -1.72 12.16 8.81
N ASP A 250 -0.76 11.25 8.60
CA ASP A 250 -1.02 9.82 8.38
C ASP A 250 -0.27 8.94 9.41
N PRO A 251 -0.63 9.05 10.70
CA PRO A 251 0.07 8.32 11.73
C PRO A 251 -0.28 6.84 11.73
N PRO A 252 0.62 5.97 12.23
CA PRO A 252 0.27 4.58 12.53
C PRO A 252 -0.80 4.54 13.64
N SER A 253 -1.66 3.52 13.61
CA SER A 253 -2.64 3.31 14.69
C SER A 253 -1.97 3.15 16.05
N TYR A 254 -0.84 2.49 16.08
CA TYR A 254 0.01 2.32 17.25
C TYR A 254 1.47 2.10 16.84
N GLN A 255 2.37 2.88 17.43
CA GLN A 255 3.81 2.67 17.30
C GLN A 255 4.45 2.83 18.69
N LYS A 256 4.96 1.73 19.24
CA LYS A 256 5.60 1.72 20.56
C LYS A 256 6.69 2.78 20.64
N GLY A 257 6.56 3.69 21.61
CA GLY A 257 7.54 4.75 21.87
C GLY A 257 7.40 6.00 21.00
N SER A 258 6.46 6.06 20.02
CA SER A 258 6.30 7.24 19.17
C SER A 258 4.86 7.76 19.09
N PHE A 259 3.86 6.92 18.90
CA PHE A 259 2.48 7.37 18.68
C PHE A 259 1.44 6.39 19.21
N VAL A 260 0.48 6.92 19.97
CA VAL A 260 -0.72 6.23 20.46
C VAL A 260 -1.93 7.06 20.03
N ALA A 261 -2.71 6.59 19.06
CA ALA A 261 -3.77 7.36 18.41
C ALA A 261 -4.73 8.02 19.40
N THR A 262 -5.23 7.29 20.40
CA THR A 262 -6.19 7.79 21.39
C THR A 262 -5.65 8.94 22.27
N LYS A 263 -4.34 9.05 22.41
CA LYS A 263 -3.67 10.05 23.24
C LYS A 263 -3.07 11.19 22.42
N ASP A 264 -2.39 10.84 21.37
CA ASP A 264 -1.50 11.77 20.66
C ASP A 264 -2.21 12.55 19.56
N TYR A 265 -3.34 12.07 19.01
CA TYR A 265 -4.14 12.83 18.07
C TYR A 265 -4.59 14.17 18.65
N ALA A 266 -5.14 14.18 19.87
CA ALA A 266 -5.60 15.42 20.50
C ALA A 266 -4.43 16.40 20.73
N ARG A 267 -3.23 15.92 20.98
CA ARG A 267 -2.01 16.72 21.15
C ARG A 267 -1.57 17.33 19.82
N LEU A 268 -1.65 16.53 18.74
CA LEU A 268 -1.32 16.96 17.37
C LEU A 268 -2.34 18.02 16.89
N MET A 269 -3.64 17.71 17.00
CA MET A 269 -4.73 18.59 16.55
C MET A 269 -4.66 20.01 17.15
N ARG A 270 -4.25 20.12 18.43
CA ARG A 270 -4.06 21.43 19.08
C ARG A 270 -2.98 22.30 18.45
N ARG A 271 -2.01 21.70 17.73
CA ARG A 271 -0.91 22.43 17.08
C ARG A 271 -1.18 22.80 15.64
N LEU A 272 -2.12 22.13 14.97
CA LEU A 272 -2.38 22.34 13.54
C LEU A 272 -2.80 23.78 13.20
N PRO A 273 -3.67 24.46 13.98
CA PRO A 273 -4.05 25.85 13.69
C PRO A 273 -2.86 26.81 13.64
N ASP A 274 -1.85 26.60 14.51
CA ASP A 274 -0.65 27.45 14.57
C ASP A 274 0.29 27.25 13.37
N LEU A 275 0.15 26.14 12.66
CA LEU A 275 0.99 25.73 11.53
C LEU A 275 0.36 26.08 10.17
N LEU A 276 -0.96 26.19 10.13
CA LEU A 276 -1.70 26.49 8.91
C LEU A 276 -1.69 28.00 8.63
N ARG A 277 -1.64 28.33 7.36
CA ARG A 277 -2.01 29.66 6.92
C ARG A 277 -3.54 29.83 6.92
N PRO A 278 -4.05 31.07 6.91
CA PRO A 278 -5.48 31.30 6.70
C PRO A 278 -5.98 30.61 5.43
N GLY A 279 -7.05 29.82 5.52
CA GLY A 279 -7.57 29.03 4.40
C GLY A 279 -6.79 27.73 4.10
N GLY A 280 -5.80 27.39 4.93
CA GLY A 280 -5.09 26.12 4.80
C GLY A 280 -5.93 24.90 5.19
N HIS A 281 -5.57 23.74 4.67
CA HIS A 281 -6.30 22.48 4.83
C HIS A 281 -5.46 21.41 5.54
N VAL A 282 -6.14 20.45 6.14
CA VAL A 282 -5.53 19.26 6.76
C VAL A 282 -6.18 18.01 6.19
N LEU A 283 -5.35 17.07 5.71
CA LEU A 283 -5.76 15.70 5.44
C LEU A 283 -5.42 14.86 6.67
N LEU A 284 -6.45 14.38 7.36
CA LEU A 284 -6.29 13.46 8.51
C LEU A 284 -6.59 12.04 8.07
N CYS A 285 -5.60 11.16 8.19
CA CYS A 285 -5.74 9.75 7.92
C CYS A 285 -5.94 9.00 9.23
N LEU A 286 -7.00 8.21 9.31
CA LEU A 286 -7.32 7.38 10.46
C LEU A 286 -7.18 5.92 10.07
N ASN A 287 -6.19 5.26 10.62
CA ASN A 287 -6.02 3.82 10.54
C ASN A 287 -6.46 3.20 11.87
N ALA A 288 -7.75 3.30 12.19
CA ALA A 288 -8.31 2.66 13.39
C ALA A 288 -8.72 1.23 13.06
N PRO A 289 -8.34 0.22 13.87
CA PRO A 289 -9.02 -1.06 13.83
C PRO A 289 -10.50 -0.79 14.14
N VAL A 290 -11.39 -1.34 13.31
CA VAL A 290 -12.84 -1.31 13.60
C VAL A 290 -12.99 -1.95 14.99
N MET A 291 -13.32 -1.15 15.99
CA MET A 291 -13.74 -1.66 17.29
C MET A 291 -15.16 -2.19 17.04
N GLY A 292 -15.26 -3.53 16.93
CA GLY A 292 -16.52 -4.23 16.95
C GLY A 292 -17.14 -4.20 18.33
#